data_5911a1db738792dd26b99723028e02da
#
_entry.id   5911a1db738792dd26b99723028e02da
#
_cell.length_a   1.000
_cell.length_b   1.000
_cell.length_c   1.000
_cell.angle_alpha   90.00
_cell.angle_beta   90.00
_cell.angle_gamma   90.00
#
_symmetry.space_group_name_H-M   'P 1'
#
loop_
_entity.id
_entity.type
_entity.pdbx_description
1 polymer ?
#
loop_
_entity_poly.entity_id
_entity_poly.type
_entity_poly.pdbx_seq_one_letter_code
_entity_poly.pdbx_strand_id
1 'polypeptide(L)'
;AGVIGDPSEDELRTLYQQVPNIFTEPERRTATILNLSPSNLVDTITVTEEELREEYDILQDDYINAETREVNQLVLSDESEAQKAIDILASGKEFEDVAKALNQKITDTDLGEVSRGDFIAEELADLAFSLEEGETSGVIDGPLGKVIMKVRKINAQTSQSFEDIKEEIRQKLAQEKAEDDLIVISENIYDSLSGGSSLEALSEESNLELLRVENISRDGALENGSVNEEIGKNEKVMSRIFESDMGQEASAVELEDGSLLWIRVDGIMPERVSPF
;
A
#
# COMPACT_ATOMS: atom_id res chain seq x y z
N ALA A 1 33.10 0.31 -54.98
CA ALA A 1 32.36 1.16 -54.09
C ALA A 1 32.68 2.60 -54.47
N GLY A 2 31.73 3.34 -55.12
CA GLY A 2 31.91 4.73 -55.44
C GLY A 2 32.01 5.56 -54.15
N VAL A 3 32.95 6.46 -54.05
CA VAL A 3 33.01 7.47 -52.99
C VAL A 3 31.86 8.43 -53.29
N ILE A 4 30.83 8.43 -52.41
CA ILE A 4 29.80 9.46 -52.44
C ILE A 4 30.51 10.73 -51.97
N GLY A 5 30.60 11.72 -52.85
CA GLY A 5 31.17 13.06 -52.48
C GLY A 5 30.24 13.76 -51.48
N ASP A 6 30.79 14.77 -50.79
CA ASP A 6 30.01 15.63 -49.90
C ASP A 6 28.88 16.32 -50.71
N PRO A 7 27.65 16.42 -50.13
CA PRO A 7 26.53 17.06 -50.79
C PRO A 7 26.82 18.56 -51.03
N SER A 8 26.35 19.08 -52.15
CA SER A 8 26.42 20.50 -52.45
C SER A 8 25.46 21.29 -51.55
N GLU A 9 25.70 22.59 -51.40
CA GLU A 9 24.80 23.51 -50.64
C GLU A 9 23.37 23.54 -51.20
N ASP A 10 23.20 23.42 -52.52
CA ASP A 10 21.88 23.35 -53.14
C ASP A 10 21.15 22.07 -52.82
N GLU A 11 21.86 20.93 -52.74
CA GLU A 11 21.24 19.65 -52.32
C GLU A 11 20.88 19.71 -50.84
N LEU A 12 21.69 20.30 -49.99
CA LEU A 12 21.39 20.49 -48.57
C LEU A 12 20.21 21.40 -48.34
N ARG A 13 20.08 22.53 -49.09
CA ARG A 13 18.92 23.41 -49.06
C ARG A 13 17.64 22.73 -49.52
N THR A 14 17.77 21.90 -50.56
CA THR A 14 16.66 21.16 -51.10
C THR A 14 16.16 20.13 -50.04
N LEU A 15 17.06 19.42 -49.42
CA LEU A 15 16.72 18.47 -48.33
C LEU A 15 16.05 19.20 -47.16
N TYR A 16 16.62 20.33 -46.69
CA TYR A 16 16.06 21.13 -45.62
C TYR A 16 14.61 21.57 -45.90
N GLN A 17 14.33 21.94 -47.16
CA GLN A 17 12.98 22.34 -47.57
C GLN A 17 12.00 21.14 -47.68
N GLN A 18 12.51 19.98 -48.05
CA GLN A 18 11.69 18.76 -48.24
C GLN A 18 11.30 18.09 -46.94
N VAL A 19 12.17 18.19 -45.91
CA VAL A 19 11.95 17.51 -44.63
C VAL A 19 12.12 18.45 -43.43
N PRO A 20 11.30 19.54 -43.37
CA PRO A 20 11.42 20.55 -42.31
C PRO A 20 11.29 19.94 -40.90
N ASN A 21 10.50 18.89 -40.76
CA ASN A 21 10.27 18.21 -39.47
C ASN A 21 11.55 17.70 -38.80
N ILE A 22 12.61 17.34 -39.58
CA ILE A 22 13.89 16.91 -39.05
C ILE A 22 14.64 18.07 -38.39
N PHE A 23 14.37 19.28 -38.84
CA PHE A 23 15.01 20.53 -38.40
C PHE A 23 14.13 21.34 -37.47
N THR A 24 12.99 20.76 -37.02
CA THR A 24 12.05 21.43 -36.14
C THR A 24 12.42 21.16 -34.69
N GLU A 25 12.71 22.23 -33.96
CA GLU A 25 12.83 22.22 -32.51
C GLU A 25 11.43 22.23 -31.92
N PRO A 26 11.09 21.28 -31.02
CA PRO A 26 9.75 21.23 -30.41
C PRO A 26 9.49 22.44 -29.50
N GLU A 27 8.23 22.71 -29.23
CA GLU A 27 7.84 23.65 -28.18
C GLU A 27 8.46 23.20 -26.83
N ARG A 28 9.03 24.16 -26.10
CA ARG A 28 9.61 23.94 -24.78
C ARG A 28 9.07 24.94 -23.79
N ARG A 29 8.90 24.48 -22.56
CA ARG A 29 8.39 25.30 -21.47
C ARG A 29 9.31 25.30 -20.27
N THR A 30 9.34 26.44 -19.58
CA THR A 30 9.97 26.58 -18.27
C THR A 30 8.88 26.73 -17.25
N ALA A 31 8.93 25.95 -16.18
CA ALA A 31 7.91 25.97 -15.12
C ALA A 31 8.56 26.00 -13.74
N THR A 32 7.91 26.68 -12.81
CA THR A 32 8.15 26.62 -11.37
C THR A 32 7.03 25.81 -10.71
N ILE A 33 7.41 24.88 -9.85
CA ILE A 33 6.52 23.91 -9.22
C ILE A 33 6.77 23.93 -7.71
N LEU A 34 5.74 24.21 -6.93
CA LEU A 34 5.74 24.05 -5.48
C LEU A 34 5.20 22.68 -5.14
N ASN A 35 5.97 21.89 -4.42
CA ASN A 35 5.64 20.51 -4.04
C ASN A 35 5.25 20.41 -2.57
N LEU A 36 4.02 19.98 -2.30
CA LEU A 36 3.53 19.59 -0.98
C LEU A 36 3.25 18.09 -0.99
N SER A 37 4.13 17.30 -0.37
CA SER A 37 4.05 15.85 -0.33
C SER A 37 3.78 15.35 1.09
N PRO A 38 2.84 14.39 1.28
CA PRO A 38 2.63 13.73 2.57
C PRO A 38 3.93 13.14 3.13
N SER A 39 4.76 12.51 2.29
CA SER A 39 6.02 11.90 2.72
C SER A 39 7.01 12.91 3.30
N ASN A 40 7.07 14.13 2.74
CA ASN A 40 7.94 15.18 3.26
C ASN A 40 7.41 15.74 4.60
N LEU A 41 6.10 15.73 4.81
CA LEU A 41 5.49 16.16 6.06
C LEU A 41 5.73 15.16 7.18
N VAL A 42 5.64 13.87 6.92
CA VAL A 42 5.85 12.79 7.92
C VAL A 42 7.16 12.99 8.69
N ASP A 43 8.23 13.37 8.00
CA ASP A 43 9.55 13.59 8.61
C ASP A 43 9.57 14.78 9.59
N THR A 44 8.61 15.69 9.49
CA THR A 44 8.48 16.86 10.37
C THR A 44 7.54 16.63 11.56
N ILE A 45 6.72 15.59 11.49
CA ILE A 45 5.71 15.29 12.50
C ILE A 45 6.35 14.77 13.79
N THR A 46 5.95 15.37 14.90
CA THR A 46 6.32 14.86 16.22
C THR A 46 5.15 14.06 16.80
N VAL A 47 5.39 12.79 17.11
CA VAL A 47 4.47 11.92 17.84
C VAL A 47 5.01 11.73 19.24
N THR A 48 4.23 12.11 20.25
CA THR A 48 4.62 12.03 21.66
C THR A 48 4.45 10.61 22.21
N GLU A 49 5.16 10.30 23.30
CA GLU A 49 5.02 9.03 24.01
C GLU A 49 3.59 8.79 24.53
N GLU A 50 2.87 9.87 24.89
CA GLU A 50 1.50 9.82 25.37
C GLU A 50 0.56 9.37 24.24
N GLU A 51 0.65 9.98 23.06
CA GLU A 51 -0.14 9.60 21.88
C GLU A 51 0.13 8.15 21.45
N LEU A 52 1.38 7.70 21.53
CA LEU A 52 1.73 6.32 21.20
C LEU A 52 1.08 5.32 22.16
N ARG A 53 0.98 5.66 23.45
CA ARG A 53 0.32 4.80 24.45
C ARG A 53 -1.18 4.81 24.30
N GLU A 54 -1.77 5.99 24.04
CA GLU A 54 -3.21 6.09 23.80
C GLU A 54 -3.62 5.25 22.58
N GLU A 55 -2.87 5.33 21.49
CA GLU A 55 -3.14 4.54 20.29
C GLU A 55 -2.95 3.04 20.54
N TYR A 56 -1.88 2.65 21.27
CA TYR A 56 -1.67 1.27 21.68
C TYR A 56 -2.85 0.73 22.49
N ASP A 57 -3.35 1.50 23.46
CA ASP A 57 -4.48 1.09 24.31
C ASP A 57 -5.77 0.94 23.50
N ILE A 58 -5.97 1.76 22.46
CA ILE A 58 -7.10 1.67 21.55
C ILE A 58 -7.01 0.40 20.69
N LEU A 59 -5.83 0.07 20.18
CA LEU A 59 -5.58 -1.02 19.25
C LEU A 59 -5.14 -2.32 19.94
N GLN A 60 -5.12 -2.37 21.28
CA GLN A 60 -4.59 -3.49 22.04
C GLN A 60 -5.16 -4.84 21.61
N ASP A 61 -6.46 -4.87 21.30
CA ASP A 61 -7.15 -6.09 20.87
C ASP A 61 -6.68 -6.57 19.49
N ASP A 62 -6.26 -5.65 18.61
CA ASP A 62 -5.76 -5.97 17.27
C ASP A 62 -4.36 -6.61 17.32
N TYR A 63 -3.62 -6.37 18.40
CA TYR A 63 -2.28 -6.92 18.62
C TYR A 63 -2.28 -8.19 19.48
N ILE A 64 -3.48 -8.75 19.74
CA ILE A 64 -3.66 -10.04 20.39
C ILE A 64 -3.94 -11.10 19.33
N ASN A 65 -3.00 -12.02 19.16
CA ASN A 65 -3.27 -13.25 18.45
C ASN A 65 -3.97 -14.20 19.41
N ALA A 66 -5.26 -14.41 19.23
CA ALA A 66 -6.03 -15.33 20.07
C ALA A 66 -5.44 -16.74 20.06
N GLU A 67 -5.66 -17.49 21.14
CA GLU A 67 -5.31 -18.92 21.18
C GLU A 67 -5.99 -19.67 20.04
N THR A 68 -5.21 -20.46 19.30
CA THR A 68 -5.73 -21.40 18.29
C THR A 68 -5.31 -22.82 18.63
N ARG A 69 -6.03 -23.79 18.09
CA ARG A 69 -5.76 -25.21 18.32
C ARG A 69 -5.81 -25.99 17.02
N GLU A 70 -4.88 -26.92 16.82
CA GLU A 70 -4.98 -27.91 15.76
C GLU A 70 -5.82 -29.06 16.25
N VAL A 71 -7.01 -29.27 15.66
CA VAL A 71 -8.04 -30.19 16.16
C VAL A 71 -8.39 -31.23 15.11
N ASN A 72 -8.46 -32.49 15.54
CA ASN A 72 -9.17 -33.52 14.82
C ASN A 72 -10.55 -33.74 15.47
N GLN A 73 -11.58 -33.92 14.64
CA GLN A 73 -12.94 -34.18 15.08
C GLN A 73 -13.52 -35.42 14.37
N LEU A 74 -14.07 -36.35 15.14
CA LEU A 74 -14.86 -37.46 14.65
C LEU A 74 -16.33 -37.21 14.97
N VAL A 75 -17.17 -37.25 13.94
CA VAL A 75 -18.65 -37.26 14.12
C VAL A 75 -19.14 -38.71 14.07
N LEU A 76 -19.86 -39.12 15.09
CA LEU A 76 -20.36 -40.47 15.27
C LEU A 76 -21.84 -40.47 14.86
N SER A 77 -22.20 -41.37 13.92
CA SER A 77 -23.49 -41.35 13.25
C SER A 77 -24.64 -41.87 14.13
N ASP A 78 -24.30 -42.75 15.09
CA ASP A 78 -25.27 -43.37 15.97
C ASP A 78 -24.68 -43.81 17.31
N GLU A 79 -25.54 -44.29 18.22
CA GLU A 79 -25.18 -44.77 19.57
C GLU A 79 -24.24 -46.01 19.52
N SER A 80 -24.34 -46.82 18.48
CA SER A 80 -23.46 -48.00 18.31
C SER A 80 -22.03 -47.57 17.99
N GLU A 81 -21.83 -46.54 17.16
CA GLU A 81 -20.50 -45.96 16.90
C GLU A 81 -19.95 -45.27 18.14
N ALA A 82 -20.82 -44.54 18.88
CA ALA A 82 -20.44 -43.93 20.15
C ALA A 82 -19.95 -44.96 21.17
N GLN A 83 -20.68 -46.06 21.34
CA GLN A 83 -20.27 -47.12 22.27
C GLN A 83 -18.94 -47.77 21.84
N LYS A 84 -18.78 -48.06 20.53
CA LYS A 84 -17.48 -48.57 20.02
C LYS A 84 -16.35 -47.65 20.32
N ALA A 85 -16.54 -46.34 20.08
CA ALA A 85 -15.53 -45.34 20.35
C ALA A 85 -15.15 -45.29 21.83
N ILE A 86 -16.14 -45.32 22.73
CA ILE A 86 -15.95 -45.36 24.18
C ILE A 86 -15.12 -46.62 24.58
N ASP A 87 -15.52 -47.80 24.09
CA ASP A 87 -14.86 -49.06 24.39
C ASP A 87 -13.39 -49.06 23.91
N ILE A 88 -13.10 -48.49 22.73
CA ILE A 88 -11.74 -48.37 22.19
C ILE A 88 -10.91 -47.46 23.07
N LEU A 89 -11.40 -46.24 23.37
CA LEU A 89 -10.67 -45.28 24.23
C LEU A 89 -10.48 -45.81 25.65
N ALA A 90 -11.49 -46.47 26.22
CA ALA A 90 -11.37 -47.11 27.56
C ALA A 90 -10.35 -48.25 27.60
N SER A 91 -10.06 -48.88 26.45
CA SER A 91 -9.01 -49.89 26.34
C SER A 91 -7.59 -49.30 26.24
N GLY A 92 -7.43 -47.97 26.33
CA GLY A 92 -6.15 -47.26 26.25
C GLY A 92 -5.63 -47.08 24.80
N LYS A 93 -6.52 -47.20 23.82
CA LYS A 93 -6.16 -46.93 22.43
C LYS A 93 -6.37 -45.46 22.08
N GLU A 94 -5.74 -45.02 21.00
CA GLU A 94 -5.71 -43.64 20.57
C GLU A 94 -6.90 -43.24 19.67
N PHE A 95 -7.09 -41.94 19.46
CA PHE A 95 -8.10 -41.36 18.57
C PHE A 95 -8.05 -41.98 17.17
N GLU A 96 -6.86 -42.23 16.65
CA GLU A 96 -6.59 -42.80 15.34
C GLU A 96 -7.13 -44.24 15.22
N ASP A 97 -7.14 -45.01 16.32
CA ASP A 97 -7.73 -46.35 16.35
C ASP A 97 -9.24 -46.30 16.28
N VAL A 98 -9.88 -45.26 16.86
CA VAL A 98 -11.33 -45.03 16.75
C VAL A 98 -11.66 -44.68 15.29
N ALA A 99 -10.97 -43.74 14.68
CA ALA A 99 -11.20 -43.35 13.28
C ALA A 99 -11.08 -44.57 12.36
N LYS A 100 -10.05 -45.40 12.53
CA LYS A 100 -9.84 -46.64 11.76
C LYS A 100 -10.94 -47.67 11.97
N ALA A 101 -11.40 -47.84 13.20
CA ALA A 101 -12.49 -48.78 13.53
C ALA A 101 -13.83 -48.37 12.95
N LEU A 102 -14.01 -47.07 12.70
CA LEU A 102 -15.18 -46.47 12.07
C LEU A 102 -15.00 -46.30 10.53
N ASN A 103 -13.90 -46.81 9.95
CA ASN A 103 -13.54 -46.63 8.53
C ASN A 103 -13.44 -45.17 8.08
N GLN A 104 -13.14 -44.26 8.99
CA GLN A 104 -12.87 -42.87 8.68
C GLN A 104 -11.37 -42.65 8.46
N LYS A 105 -11.01 -41.81 7.50
CA LYS A 105 -9.61 -41.42 7.28
C LYS A 105 -9.25 -40.31 8.25
N ILE A 106 -8.09 -40.38 8.84
CA ILE A 106 -7.63 -39.35 9.79
C ILE A 106 -7.54 -37.96 9.13
N THR A 107 -7.24 -37.90 7.84
CA THR A 107 -7.23 -36.63 7.07
C THR A 107 -8.59 -35.98 6.94
N ASP A 108 -9.67 -36.79 7.00
CA ASP A 108 -11.04 -36.28 6.85
C ASP A 108 -11.58 -35.79 8.19
N THR A 109 -10.86 -36.03 9.28
CA THR A 109 -11.18 -35.58 10.66
C THR A 109 -10.46 -34.29 11.03
N ASP A 110 -9.53 -33.82 10.20
CA ASP A 110 -8.69 -32.67 10.49
C ASP A 110 -9.46 -31.37 10.24
N LEU A 111 -9.68 -30.60 11.29
CA LEU A 111 -10.25 -29.25 11.19
C LEU A 111 -9.18 -28.18 10.91
N GLY A 112 -7.89 -28.57 10.94
CA GLY A 112 -6.78 -27.63 10.86
C GLY A 112 -6.59 -26.81 12.12
N GLU A 113 -6.04 -25.63 11.95
CA GLU A 113 -5.90 -24.63 13.01
C GLU A 113 -7.19 -23.84 13.15
N VAL A 114 -7.82 -23.87 14.34
CA VAL A 114 -9.11 -23.27 14.63
C VAL A 114 -9.05 -22.41 15.90
N SER A 115 -9.75 -21.30 15.86
CA SER A 115 -10.06 -20.46 17.01
C SER A 115 -11.40 -20.88 17.64
N ARG A 116 -11.76 -20.29 18.80
CA ARG A 116 -13.08 -20.55 19.41
C ARG A 116 -14.25 -20.17 18.51
N GLY A 117 -14.08 -19.12 17.70
CA GLY A 117 -15.13 -18.62 16.81
C GLY A 117 -15.39 -19.48 15.56
N ASP A 118 -14.49 -20.41 15.24
CA ASP A 118 -14.61 -21.26 14.05
C ASP A 118 -15.51 -22.49 14.29
N PHE A 119 -15.87 -22.77 15.54
CA PHE A 119 -16.74 -23.89 15.85
C PHE A 119 -18.21 -23.54 15.62
N ILE A 120 -18.96 -24.50 15.09
CA ILE A 120 -20.39 -24.36 14.78
C ILE A 120 -21.28 -24.30 16.04
N ALA A 121 -20.76 -24.65 17.20
CA ALA A 121 -21.44 -24.62 18.48
C ALA A 121 -20.46 -24.33 19.60
N GLU A 122 -20.90 -23.54 20.59
CA GLU A 122 -20.08 -23.10 21.72
C GLU A 122 -19.60 -24.29 22.58
N GLU A 123 -20.43 -25.31 22.73
CA GLU A 123 -20.07 -26.52 23.47
C GLU A 123 -18.93 -27.30 22.84
N LEU A 124 -18.79 -27.27 21.51
CA LEU A 124 -17.66 -27.87 20.80
C LEU A 124 -16.40 -27.05 20.98
N ALA A 125 -16.53 -25.72 20.96
CA ALA A 125 -15.42 -24.82 21.25
C ALA A 125 -14.92 -25.02 22.71
N ASP A 126 -15.85 -25.05 23.66
CA ASP A 126 -15.52 -25.27 25.08
C ASP A 126 -14.80 -26.61 25.28
N LEU A 127 -15.29 -27.69 24.64
CA LEU A 127 -14.60 -28.97 24.67
C LEU A 127 -13.20 -28.87 24.11
N ALA A 128 -13.05 -28.38 22.87
CA ALA A 128 -11.76 -28.29 22.20
C ALA A 128 -10.77 -27.46 22.99
N PHE A 129 -11.21 -26.39 23.65
CA PHE A 129 -10.38 -25.48 24.43
C PHE A 129 -10.16 -25.88 25.89
N SER A 130 -10.85 -26.93 26.37
CA SER A 130 -10.60 -27.53 27.67
C SER A 130 -9.55 -28.65 27.68
N LEU A 131 -9.27 -29.23 26.49
CA LEU A 131 -8.32 -30.33 26.35
C LEU A 131 -6.86 -29.85 26.41
N GLU A 132 -5.98 -30.69 26.89
CA GLU A 132 -4.53 -30.47 26.80
C GLU A 132 -3.99 -30.86 25.42
N GLU A 133 -2.77 -30.45 25.10
CA GLU A 133 -2.09 -30.87 23.88
C GLU A 133 -1.89 -32.38 23.84
N GLY A 134 -2.33 -33.03 22.79
CA GLY A 134 -2.31 -34.50 22.64
C GLY A 134 -3.53 -35.20 23.24
N GLU A 135 -4.37 -34.52 24.01
CA GLU A 135 -5.51 -35.10 24.70
C GLU A 135 -6.67 -35.39 23.72
N THR A 136 -7.37 -36.52 24.00
CA THR A 136 -8.59 -36.93 23.32
C THR A 136 -9.76 -36.80 24.28
N SER A 137 -10.87 -36.19 23.83
CA SER A 137 -12.08 -36.02 24.62
C SER A 137 -12.82 -37.34 24.85
N GLY A 138 -13.78 -37.36 25.80
CA GLY A 138 -14.86 -38.28 25.79
C GLY A 138 -15.84 -38.05 24.64
N VAL A 139 -16.86 -38.89 24.52
CA VAL A 139 -17.98 -38.67 23.60
C VAL A 139 -18.91 -37.63 24.18
N ILE A 140 -19.23 -36.60 23.39
CA ILE A 140 -20.21 -35.58 23.72
C ILE A 140 -21.32 -35.49 22.65
N ASP A 141 -22.45 -34.91 22.98
CA ASP A 141 -23.46 -34.57 22.01
C ASP A 141 -23.09 -33.27 21.27
N GLY A 142 -23.14 -33.30 19.93
CA GLY A 142 -22.93 -32.14 19.07
C GLY A 142 -24.10 -31.90 18.13
N PRO A 143 -24.14 -30.79 17.40
CA PRO A 143 -25.26 -30.42 16.53
C PRO A 143 -25.55 -31.41 15.39
N LEU A 144 -24.52 -32.13 14.95
CA LEU A 144 -24.60 -33.09 13.82
C LEU A 144 -24.53 -34.56 14.26
N GLY A 145 -24.51 -34.82 15.55
CA GLY A 145 -24.36 -36.15 16.13
C GLY A 145 -23.40 -36.13 17.31
N LYS A 146 -23.02 -37.32 17.82
CA LYS A 146 -22.03 -37.41 18.88
C LYS A 146 -20.64 -37.16 18.35
N VAL A 147 -19.80 -36.51 19.14
CA VAL A 147 -18.48 -36.00 18.70
C VAL A 147 -17.39 -36.46 19.67
N ILE A 148 -16.23 -36.81 19.13
CA ILE A 148 -14.96 -36.95 19.84
C ILE A 148 -13.95 -36.01 19.20
N MET A 149 -13.16 -35.33 20.01
CA MET A 149 -12.10 -34.42 19.54
C MET A 149 -10.74 -34.83 20.09
N LYS A 150 -9.69 -34.54 19.32
CA LYS A 150 -8.30 -34.61 19.77
C LYS A 150 -7.62 -33.30 19.44
N VAL A 151 -7.00 -32.68 20.43
CA VAL A 151 -6.14 -31.51 20.23
C VAL A 151 -4.72 -32.00 19.92
N ARG A 152 -4.24 -31.69 18.72
CA ARG A 152 -2.88 -32.07 18.29
C ARG A 152 -1.84 -31.08 18.78
N LYS A 153 -2.23 -29.80 18.78
CA LYS A 153 -1.33 -28.71 19.15
C LYS A 153 -2.12 -27.54 19.69
N ILE A 154 -1.55 -26.85 20.67
CA ILE A 154 -2.05 -25.60 21.22
C ILE A 154 -1.09 -24.47 20.81
N ASN A 155 -1.58 -23.52 20.05
CA ASN A 155 -0.88 -22.27 19.80
C ASN A 155 -1.41 -21.25 20.82
N ALA A 156 -0.65 -21.03 21.88
CA ALA A 156 -1.09 -20.16 22.96
C ALA A 156 -1.34 -18.72 22.46
N GLN A 157 -2.26 -18.02 23.10
CA GLN A 157 -2.46 -16.60 22.86
C GLN A 157 -1.13 -15.85 22.99
N THR A 158 -0.85 -14.99 22.03
CA THR A 158 0.29 -14.08 22.07
C THR A 158 -0.20 -12.65 21.96
N SER A 159 0.46 -11.74 22.62
CA SER A 159 0.25 -10.30 22.47
C SER A 159 1.58 -9.63 22.16
N GLN A 160 1.55 -8.69 21.25
CA GLN A 160 2.72 -7.84 21.02
C GLN A 160 2.72 -6.75 22.09
N SER A 161 3.88 -6.55 22.71
CA SER A 161 4.01 -5.49 23.71
C SER A 161 4.07 -4.11 23.06
N PHE A 162 3.80 -3.06 23.82
CA PHE A 162 3.95 -1.67 23.36
C PHE A 162 5.34 -1.43 22.74
N GLU A 163 6.40 -1.94 23.36
CA GLU A 163 7.77 -1.72 22.86
C GLU A 163 8.04 -2.45 21.53
N ASP A 164 7.33 -3.56 21.26
CA ASP A 164 7.49 -4.31 20.00
C ASP A 164 6.89 -3.57 18.80
N ILE A 165 5.80 -2.83 19.01
CA ILE A 165 5.02 -2.19 17.93
C ILE A 165 5.05 -0.66 17.98
N LYS A 166 5.74 -0.10 18.96
CA LYS A 166 5.85 1.35 19.17
C LYS A 166 6.24 2.12 17.91
N GLU A 167 7.18 1.58 17.13
CA GLU A 167 7.64 2.25 15.91
C GLU A 167 6.61 2.16 14.78
N GLU A 168 5.88 1.07 14.69
CA GLU A 168 4.77 0.91 13.75
C GLU A 168 3.65 1.92 14.05
N ILE A 169 3.25 2.03 15.32
CA ILE A 169 2.27 3.03 15.78
C ILE A 169 2.76 4.45 15.48
N ARG A 170 4.05 4.73 15.72
CA ARG A 170 4.65 6.03 15.43
C ARG A 170 4.51 6.41 13.96
N GLN A 171 4.86 5.49 13.06
CA GLN A 171 4.78 5.72 11.63
C GLN A 171 3.33 5.95 11.19
N LYS A 172 2.39 5.13 11.68
CA LYS A 172 0.95 5.29 11.40
C LYS A 172 0.43 6.66 11.83
N LEU A 173 0.65 7.04 13.09
CA LEU A 173 0.21 8.32 13.61
C LEU A 173 0.88 9.51 12.92
N ALA A 174 2.17 9.39 12.57
CA ALA A 174 2.87 10.44 11.83
C ALA A 174 2.27 10.62 10.43
N GLN A 175 1.90 9.54 9.76
CA GLN A 175 1.25 9.61 8.46
C GLN A 175 -0.16 10.22 8.55
N GLU A 176 -0.98 9.80 9.50
CA GLU A 176 -2.32 10.37 9.71
C GLU A 176 -2.25 11.89 9.99
N LYS A 177 -1.34 12.31 10.86
CA LYS A 177 -1.13 13.75 11.13
C LYS A 177 -0.60 14.49 9.90
N ALA A 178 0.26 13.88 9.10
CA ALA A 178 0.76 14.51 7.88
C ALA A 178 -0.35 14.69 6.83
N GLU A 179 -1.29 13.76 6.73
CA GLU A 179 -2.46 13.88 5.87
C GLU A 179 -3.39 15.02 6.33
N ASP A 180 -3.62 15.15 7.64
CA ASP A 180 -4.40 16.25 8.21
C ASP A 180 -3.71 17.60 7.98
N ASP A 181 -2.41 17.69 8.24
CA ASP A 181 -1.62 18.91 8.04
C ASP A 181 -1.57 19.30 6.55
N LEU A 182 -1.52 18.32 5.63
CA LEU A 182 -1.55 18.56 4.19
C LEU A 182 -2.80 19.35 3.77
N ILE A 183 -3.97 19.02 4.33
CA ILE A 183 -5.23 19.71 4.05
C ILE A 183 -5.10 21.17 4.47
N VAL A 184 -4.67 21.41 5.73
CA VAL A 184 -4.54 22.77 6.29
C VAL A 184 -3.50 23.60 5.51
N ILE A 185 -2.35 23.01 5.18
CA ILE A 185 -1.29 23.70 4.43
C ILE A 185 -1.79 24.01 3.01
N SER A 186 -2.49 23.07 2.34
CA SER A 186 -3.02 23.29 1.01
C SER A 186 -4.04 24.44 0.96
N GLU A 187 -4.93 24.52 1.94
CA GLU A 187 -5.89 25.64 2.07
C GLU A 187 -5.16 26.98 2.25
N ASN A 188 -4.14 27.04 3.10
CA ASN A 188 -3.32 28.23 3.31
C ASN A 188 -2.58 28.66 2.03
N ILE A 189 -2.08 27.70 1.23
CA ILE A 189 -1.44 27.98 -0.07
C ILE A 189 -2.46 28.59 -1.03
N TYR A 190 -3.67 28.03 -1.14
CA TYR A 190 -4.72 28.57 -2.00
C TYR A 190 -5.10 30.00 -1.61
N ASP A 191 -5.29 30.27 -0.32
CA ASP A 191 -5.63 31.60 0.18
C ASP A 191 -4.50 32.59 -0.11
N SER A 192 -3.26 32.20 0.11
CA SER A 192 -2.09 33.05 -0.12
C SER A 192 -1.87 33.35 -1.61
N LEU A 193 -2.04 32.37 -2.50
CA LEU A 193 -1.98 32.57 -3.94
C LEU A 193 -3.10 33.52 -4.41
N SER A 194 -4.33 33.34 -3.90
CA SER A 194 -5.44 34.25 -4.17
C SER A 194 -5.18 35.67 -3.64
N GLY A 195 -4.37 35.80 -2.59
CA GLY A 195 -3.86 37.07 -2.06
C GLY A 195 -2.73 37.69 -2.86
N GLY A 196 -2.20 36.99 -3.88
CA GLY A 196 -1.12 37.46 -4.76
C GLY A 196 0.28 37.08 -4.30
N SER A 197 0.43 36.12 -3.38
CA SER A 197 1.73 35.54 -3.01
C SER A 197 2.32 34.76 -4.19
N SER A 198 3.63 34.73 -4.32
CA SER A 198 4.30 33.90 -5.33
C SER A 198 4.63 32.49 -4.77
N LEU A 199 4.87 31.53 -5.66
CA LEU A 199 5.29 30.17 -5.27
C LEU A 199 6.62 30.20 -4.51
N GLU A 200 7.52 31.10 -4.87
CA GLU A 200 8.82 31.30 -4.20
C GLU A 200 8.64 31.76 -2.75
N ALA A 201 7.76 32.74 -2.52
CA ALA A 201 7.47 33.25 -1.18
C ALA A 201 6.84 32.16 -0.30
N LEU A 202 5.91 31.36 -0.86
CA LEU A 202 5.26 30.26 -0.17
C LEU A 202 6.22 29.12 0.16
N SER A 203 7.16 28.82 -0.76
CA SER A 203 8.22 27.85 -0.49
C SER A 203 9.07 28.25 0.71
N GLU A 204 9.47 29.52 0.81
CA GLU A 204 10.28 30.04 1.92
C GLU A 204 9.48 30.05 3.23
N GLU A 205 8.22 30.49 3.19
CA GLU A 205 7.35 30.63 4.37
C GLU A 205 6.99 29.27 4.97
N SER A 206 6.64 28.31 4.13
CA SER A 206 6.16 26.98 4.53
C SER A 206 7.25 25.92 4.52
N ASN A 207 8.49 26.26 4.17
CA ASN A 207 9.61 25.33 3.99
C ASN A 207 9.29 24.17 3.05
N LEU A 208 8.57 24.46 1.96
CA LEU A 208 8.19 23.48 0.94
C LEU A 208 9.19 23.47 -0.20
N GLU A 209 9.33 22.32 -0.82
CA GLU A 209 10.22 22.14 -1.95
C GLU A 209 9.75 22.93 -3.17
N LEU A 210 10.66 23.72 -3.75
CA LEU A 210 10.43 24.46 -4.99
C LEU A 210 11.30 23.89 -6.10
N LEU A 211 10.64 23.30 -7.08
CA LEU A 211 11.31 22.74 -8.26
C LEU A 211 11.22 23.72 -9.42
N ARG A 212 12.32 23.86 -10.18
CA ARG A 212 12.34 24.61 -11.42
C ARG A 212 12.77 23.71 -12.57
N VAL A 213 11.90 23.58 -13.55
CA VAL A 213 12.16 22.79 -14.76
C VAL A 213 12.33 23.75 -15.93
N GLU A 214 13.52 23.76 -16.52
CA GLU A 214 13.83 24.65 -17.62
C GLU A 214 13.80 23.92 -18.97
N ASN A 215 13.16 24.55 -19.96
CA ASN A 215 13.17 24.12 -21.36
C ASN A 215 12.79 22.64 -21.57
N ILE A 216 11.75 22.18 -20.87
CA ILE A 216 11.20 20.84 -21.05
C ILE A 216 10.30 20.79 -22.28
N SER A 217 10.47 19.77 -23.12
CA SER A 217 9.55 19.48 -24.25
C SER A 217 8.41 18.58 -23.81
N ARG A 218 7.36 18.48 -24.62
CA ARG A 218 6.12 17.73 -24.28
C ARG A 218 6.35 16.23 -23.98
N ASP A 219 7.42 15.65 -24.50
CA ASP A 219 7.85 14.27 -24.23
C ASP A 219 8.75 14.14 -23.01
N GLY A 220 8.90 15.19 -22.22
CA GLY A 220 9.69 15.22 -20.99
C GLY A 220 11.20 15.39 -21.20
N ALA A 221 11.67 15.60 -22.43
CA ALA A 221 13.07 15.81 -22.72
C ALA A 221 13.53 17.24 -22.40
N LEU A 222 14.67 17.36 -21.74
CA LEU A 222 15.37 18.63 -21.51
C LEU A 222 16.19 19.04 -22.73
N GLU A 223 16.70 20.27 -22.73
CA GLU A 223 17.49 20.81 -23.84
C GLU A 223 18.77 19.98 -24.16
N ASN A 224 19.35 19.35 -23.16
CA ASN A 224 20.52 18.47 -23.30
C ASN A 224 20.15 17.04 -23.78
N GLY A 225 18.87 16.76 -24.07
CA GLY A 225 18.35 15.47 -24.52
C GLY A 225 18.13 14.43 -23.41
N SER A 226 18.42 14.75 -22.16
CA SER A 226 18.02 13.89 -21.03
C SER A 226 16.52 14.03 -20.76
N VAL A 227 15.89 12.98 -20.20
CA VAL A 227 14.50 13.04 -19.73
C VAL A 227 14.52 13.42 -18.25
N ASN A 228 13.65 14.36 -17.87
CA ASN A 228 13.39 14.60 -16.46
C ASN A 228 12.55 13.43 -15.93
N GLU A 229 13.15 12.58 -15.09
CA GLU A 229 12.52 11.33 -14.62
C GLU A 229 11.31 11.60 -13.73
N GLU A 230 11.33 12.62 -12.94
CA GLU A 230 10.33 12.96 -11.93
C GLU A 230 9.12 13.68 -12.55
N ILE A 231 9.38 14.74 -13.30
CA ILE A 231 8.35 15.61 -13.88
C ILE A 231 7.94 15.11 -15.27
N GLY A 232 8.92 14.80 -16.11
CA GLY A 232 8.73 14.51 -17.52
C GLY A 232 7.98 13.20 -17.82
N LYS A 233 7.93 12.28 -16.86
CA LYS A 233 7.15 11.03 -16.97
C LYS A 233 5.75 11.12 -16.40
N ASN A 234 5.41 12.20 -15.71
CA ASN A 234 4.09 12.38 -15.11
C ASN A 234 3.16 13.09 -16.10
N GLU A 235 2.23 12.33 -16.67
CA GLU A 235 1.28 12.84 -17.70
C GLU A 235 0.42 14.00 -17.18
N LYS A 236 -0.03 13.97 -15.91
CA LYS A 236 -0.85 15.04 -15.32
C LYS A 236 -0.06 16.35 -15.22
N VAL A 237 1.19 16.25 -14.76
CA VAL A 237 2.10 17.40 -14.61
C VAL A 237 2.43 17.97 -15.98
N MET A 238 2.81 17.13 -16.95
CA MET A 238 3.13 17.55 -18.31
C MET A 238 1.94 18.17 -19.02
N SER A 239 0.75 17.59 -18.88
CA SER A 239 -0.47 18.18 -19.41
C SER A 239 -0.70 19.57 -18.83
N ARG A 240 -0.58 19.72 -17.51
CA ARG A 240 -0.74 21.03 -16.86
C ARG A 240 0.28 22.05 -17.35
N ILE A 241 1.57 21.67 -17.46
CA ILE A 241 2.62 22.58 -17.98
C ILE A 241 2.28 23.04 -19.40
N PHE A 242 1.81 22.15 -20.28
CA PHE A 242 1.59 22.46 -21.70
C PHE A 242 0.20 23.03 -22.03
N GLU A 243 -0.75 22.99 -21.11
CA GLU A 243 -2.10 23.57 -21.26
C GLU A 243 -2.24 24.93 -20.57
N SER A 244 -1.33 25.30 -19.66
CA SER A 244 -1.38 26.57 -18.95
C SER A 244 -0.77 27.69 -19.79
N ASP A 245 -1.33 28.89 -19.68
CA ASP A 245 -0.74 30.10 -20.24
C ASP A 245 0.44 30.57 -19.38
N MET A 246 1.37 31.32 -20.01
CA MET A 246 2.53 31.89 -19.32
C MET A 246 2.07 32.90 -18.25
N GLY A 247 2.58 32.74 -17.04
CA GLY A 247 2.24 33.59 -15.88
C GLY A 247 0.84 33.40 -15.32
N GLN A 248 0.09 32.40 -15.81
CA GLN A 248 -1.19 32.04 -15.23
C GLN A 248 -1.00 31.58 -13.77
N GLU A 249 -1.94 31.98 -12.91
CA GLU A 249 -1.95 31.59 -11.51
C GLU A 249 -1.91 30.06 -11.35
N ALA A 250 -1.02 29.61 -10.47
CA ALA A 250 -0.78 28.19 -10.25
C ALA A 250 -2.02 27.50 -9.66
N SER A 251 -2.45 26.43 -10.30
CA SER A 251 -3.48 25.54 -9.77
C SER A 251 -2.87 24.19 -9.42
N ALA A 252 -3.33 23.58 -8.32
CA ALA A 252 -2.80 22.31 -7.87
C ALA A 252 -3.12 21.16 -8.83
N VAL A 253 -2.16 20.24 -8.98
CA VAL A 253 -2.32 18.94 -9.59
C VAL A 253 -2.09 17.91 -8.49
N GLU A 254 -3.08 17.06 -8.26
CA GLU A 254 -2.97 15.96 -7.30
C GLU A 254 -2.38 14.72 -7.98
N LEU A 255 -1.34 14.18 -7.38
CA LEU A 255 -0.67 12.96 -7.80
C LEU A 255 -1.28 11.71 -7.12
N GLU A 256 -0.87 10.52 -7.54
CA GLU A 256 -1.39 9.25 -7.01
C GLU A 256 -0.94 8.98 -5.57
N ASP A 257 0.18 9.54 -5.15
CA ASP A 257 0.72 9.46 -3.80
C ASP A 257 0.14 10.49 -2.82
N GLY A 258 -0.87 11.26 -3.26
CA GLY A 258 -1.49 12.33 -2.49
C GLY A 258 -0.72 13.65 -2.51
N SER A 259 0.40 13.75 -3.20
CA SER A 259 1.14 15.00 -3.33
C SER A 259 0.35 16.03 -4.14
N LEU A 260 0.45 17.30 -3.74
CA LEU A 260 -0.13 18.44 -4.41
C LEU A 260 0.96 19.32 -5.03
N LEU A 261 0.86 19.54 -6.34
CA LEU A 261 1.83 20.34 -7.09
C LEU A 261 1.16 21.60 -7.63
N TRP A 262 1.57 22.79 -7.18
CA TRP A 262 1.18 24.07 -7.79
C TRP A 262 2.20 24.45 -8.86
N ILE A 263 1.73 24.58 -10.10
CA ILE A 263 2.54 24.73 -11.31
C ILE A 263 2.28 26.08 -11.95
N ARG A 264 3.33 26.87 -12.16
CA ARG A 264 3.30 28.11 -12.93
C ARG A 264 4.26 27.99 -14.11
N VAL A 265 3.77 28.35 -15.31
CA VAL A 265 4.59 28.43 -16.51
C VAL A 265 5.25 29.80 -16.58
N ASP A 266 6.58 29.81 -16.52
CA ASP A 266 7.39 31.04 -16.51
C ASP A 266 7.89 31.45 -17.91
N GLY A 267 7.95 30.49 -18.83
CA GLY A 267 8.41 30.74 -20.20
C GLY A 267 7.90 29.71 -21.20
N ILE A 268 7.62 30.18 -22.40
CA ILE A 268 7.22 29.34 -23.54
C ILE A 268 8.15 29.67 -24.72
N MET A 269 8.89 28.67 -25.18
CA MET A 269 9.60 28.69 -26.45
C MET A 269 8.76 27.93 -27.48
N PRO A 270 8.14 28.62 -28.44
CA PRO A 270 7.30 27.94 -29.42
C PRO A 270 8.14 27.04 -30.33
N GLU A 271 7.47 26.06 -30.93
CA GLU A 271 8.05 25.25 -31.99
C GLU A 271 8.62 26.15 -33.10
N ARG A 272 9.84 25.85 -33.54
CA ARG A 272 10.49 26.58 -34.62
C ARG A 272 11.37 25.68 -35.47
N VAL A 273 11.47 26.00 -36.75
CA VAL A 273 12.44 25.36 -37.62
C VAL A 273 13.79 26.02 -37.42
N SER A 274 14.80 25.22 -37.08
CA SER A 274 16.19 25.71 -36.92
C SER A 274 16.68 26.33 -38.22
N PRO A 275 17.35 27.50 -38.20
CA PRO A 275 17.86 28.13 -39.43
C PRO A 275 18.88 27.21 -40.11
N PHE A 276 18.88 27.29 -41.47
CA PHE A 276 19.80 26.52 -42.31
C PHE A 276 21.24 27.01 -42.13
#